data_98b3233336e0aef8821ef8c2f2497a23
#
_entry.id   98b3233336e0aef8821ef8c2f2497a23
#
_cell.length_a   1.000
_cell.length_b   1.000
_cell.length_c   1.000
_cell.angle_alpha   90.00
_cell.angle_beta   90.00
_cell.angle_gamma   90.00
#
_symmetry.space_group_name_H-M   'P 1'
#
loop_
_entity.id
_entity.type
_entity.pdbx_description
1 polymer ?
#
loop_
_entity_poly.entity_id
_entity_poly.type
_entity_poly.pdbx_seq_one_letter_code
_entity_poly.pdbx_strand_id
1 'polypeptide(L)'
;MMMQQLYPLKMINKFLLILTCFAFLSANTEQEKEIALHHFMQGEFLMNQGNYALAVLEFQDAIDLDPNAATIHISIADAYRRLGKGKRAEDHLIIALDLDPKDLEAREMLGQLYLAQNKFIEAELVFKELKILDPDNLEYLFTLADLARLQKNWDLAIDYYIEGYQINSMSINGLEQALQIALT
;
A
#
# COMPACT_ATOMS: atom_id res chain seq x y z
N MET A 1 7.51 8.08 66.18
CA MET A 1 8.47 7.48 65.27
C MET A 1 7.83 6.39 64.38
N MET A 2 6.53 6.52 63.98
CA MET A 2 5.78 5.50 63.21
C MET A 2 5.17 6.01 61.89
N MET A 3 5.41 7.25 61.49
CA MET A 3 4.80 7.83 60.26
C MET A 3 5.71 7.82 59.02
N GLN A 4 6.97 7.45 59.10
CA GLN A 4 7.88 7.49 57.95
C GLN A 4 7.95 6.21 57.10
N GLN A 5 7.34 5.12 57.54
CA GLN A 5 7.35 3.84 56.80
C GLN A 5 6.16 3.61 55.86
N LEU A 6 5.10 4.45 55.92
CA LEU A 6 3.88 4.28 55.10
C LEU A 6 4.00 4.86 53.67
N TYR A 7 4.92 5.76 53.46
CA TYR A 7 5.10 6.40 52.12
C TYR A 7 5.66 5.46 51.05
N PRO A 8 6.66 4.61 51.29
CA PRO A 8 7.18 3.70 50.27
C PRO A 8 6.17 2.62 49.85
N LEU A 9 5.35 2.12 50.80
CA LEU A 9 4.34 1.09 50.50
C LEU A 9 3.22 1.60 49.58
N LYS A 10 2.78 2.85 49.75
CA LYS A 10 1.77 3.47 48.89
C LYS A 10 2.29 3.75 47.50
N MET A 11 3.58 4.08 47.34
CA MET A 11 4.20 4.25 46.05
C MET A 11 4.41 2.92 45.32
N ILE A 12 4.83 1.87 46.03
CA ILE A 12 4.99 0.52 45.50
C ILE A 12 3.66 -0.04 45.01
N ASN A 13 2.57 0.13 45.77
CA ASN A 13 1.25 -0.31 45.33
C ASN A 13 0.72 0.46 44.11
N LYS A 14 0.99 1.76 43.99
CA LYS A 14 0.67 2.52 42.77
C LYS A 14 1.45 2.07 41.57
N PHE A 15 2.74 1.79 41.75
CA PHE A 15 3.61 1.29 40.68
C PHE A 15 3.20 -0.12 40.23
N LEU A 16 2.84 -0.99 41.17
CA LEU A 16 2.33 -2.34 40.87
C LEU A 16 0.99 -2.28 40.12
N LEU A 17 0.11 -1.35 40.50
CA LEU A 17 -1.17 -1.14 39.83
C LEU A 17 -1.00 -0.64 38.39
N ILE A 18 -0.04 0.26 38.16
CA ILE A 18 0.29 0.75 36.82
C ILE A 18 0.89 -0.39 35.95
N LEU A 19 1.78 -1.20 36.52
CA LEU A 19 2.38 -2.35 35.86
C LEU A 19 1.32 -3.41 35.48
N THR A 20 0.40 -3.70 36.38
CA THR A 20 -0.69 -4.66 36.10
C THR A 20 -1.68 -4.13 35.06
N CYS A 21 -2.02 -2.83 35.09
CA CYS A 21 -2.83 -2.20 34.04
C CYS A 21 -2.11 -2.23 32.69
N PHE A 22 -0.80 -1.96 32.65
CA PHE A 22 -0.02 -1.98 31.44
C PHE A 22 0.09 -3.40 30.85
N ALA A 23 0.32 -4.41 31.70
CA ALA A 23 0.32 -5.81 31.31
C ALA A 23 -1.04 -6.29 30.80
N PHE A 24 -2.13 -5.82 31.42
CA PHE A 24 -3.49 -6.14 30.97
C PHE A 24 -3.83 -5.47 29.63
N LEU A 25 -3.43 -4.20 29.44
CA LEU A 25 -3.61 -3.51 28.17
C LEU A 25 -2.83 -4.20 27.04
N SER A 26 -1.56 -4.56 27.28
CA SER A 26 -0.73 -5.24 26.28
C SER A 26 -1.26 -6.63 25.92
N ALA A 27 -1.79 -7.39 26.89
CA ALA A 27 -2.38 -8.69 26.62
C ALA A 27 -3.68 -8.57 25.79
N ASN A 28 -4.47 -7.52 26.02
CA ASN A 28 -5.68 -7.26 25.26
C ASN A 28 -5.37 -6.89 23.79
N THR A 29 -4.34 -6.07 23.58
CA THR A 29 -3.91 -5.69 22.21
C THR A 29 -3.34 -6.86 21.42
N GLU A 30 -2.64 -7.79 22.04
CA GLU A 30 -2.16 -9.01 21.35
C GLU A 30 -3.32 -9.94 20.97
N GLN A 31 -4.31 -10.07 21.85
CA GLN A 31 -5.51 -10.86 21.54
C GLN A 31 -6.33 -10.23 20.41
N GLU A 32 -6.46 -8.91 20.38
CA GLU A 32 -7.14 -8.18 19.30
C GLU A 32 -6.43 -8.39 17.97
N LYS A 33 -5.10 -8.35 17.94
CA LYS A 33 -4.31 -8.64 16.73
C LYS A 33 -4.47 -10.08 16.23
N GLU A 34 -4.54 -11.05 17.14
CA GLU A 34 -4.78 -12.45 16.76
C GLU A 34 -6.16 -12.63 16.11
N ILE A 35 -7.17 -11.96 16.64
CA ILE A 35 -8.53 -11.96 16.05
C ILE A 35 -8.52 -11.20 14.71
N ALA A 36 -7.83 -10.07 14.62
CA ALA A 36 -7.67 -9.32 13.37
C ALA A 36 -7.01 -10.19 12.27
N LEU A 37 -5.96 -10.94 12.63
CA LEU A 37 -5.30 -11.86 11.72
C LEU A 37 -6.25 -12.96 11.23
N HIS A 38 -7.11 -13.48 12.12
CA HIS A 38 -8.11 -14.49 11.73
C HIS A 38 -9.08 -13.92 10.68
N HIS A 39 -9.64 -12.73 10.90
CA HIS A 39 -10.51 -12.06 9.94
C HIS A 39 -9.77 -11.75 8.63
N PHE A 40 -8.54 -11.29 8.70
CA PHE A 40 -7.70 -11.07 7.53
C PHE A 40 -7.54 -12.34 6.69
N MET A 41 -7.17 -13.46 7.31
CA MET A 41 -7.03 -14.76 6.62
C MET A 41 -8.35 -15.24 6.01
N GLN A 42 -9.47 -15.00 6.68
CA GLN A 42 -10.79 -15.33 6.15
C GLN A 42 -11.14 -14.44 4.94
N GLY A 43 -10.80 -13.16 5.00
CA GLY A 43 -10.95 -12.23 3.88
C GLY A 43 -10.15 -12.68 2.66
N GLU A 44 -8.87 -13.04 2.83
CA GLU A 44 -8.00 -13.57 1.77
C GLU A 44 -8.56 -14.87 1.16
N PHE A 45 -9.10 -15.77 1.98
CA PHE A 45 -9.74 -16.97 1.49
C PHE A 45 -10.96 -16.66 0.62
N LEU A 46 -11.78 -15.69 1.02
CA LEU A 46 -12.93 -15.23 0.25
C LEU A 46 -12.53 -14.51 -1.04
N MET A 47 -11.42 -13.73 -1.02
CA MET A 47 -10.82 -13.14 -2.21
C MET A 47 -10.47 -14.20 -3.26
N ASN A 48 -9.82 -15.28 -2.83
CA ASN A 48 -9.45 -16.41 -3.71
C ASN A 48 -10.66 -17.15 -4.29
N GLN A 49 -11.81 -17.10 -3.62
CA GLN A 49 -13.08 -17.64 -4.13
C GLN A 49 -13.84 -16.68 -5.07
N GLY A 50 -13.36 -15.43 -5.22
CA GLY A 50 -14.08 -14.38 -5.95
C GLY A 50 -15.23 -13.75 -5.17
N ASN A 51 -15.38 -14.07 -3.88
CA ASN A 51 -16.42 -13.52 -3.00
C ASN A 51 -16.01 -12.15 -2.42
N TYR A 52 -15.68 -11.21 -3.30
CA TYR A 52 -15.10 -9.91 -2.93
C TYR A 52 -15.95 -9.11 -1.94
N ALA A 53 -17.28 -9.19 -2.04
CA ALA A 53 -18.17 -8.47 -1.13
C ALA A 53 -18.10 -9.00 0.31
N LEU A 54 -17.97 -10.32 0.49
CA LEU A 54 -17.78 -10.93 1.80
C LEU A 54 -16.36 -10.69 2.32
N ALA A 55 -15.36 -10.74 1.44
CA ALA A 55 -13.98 -10.40 1.81
C ALA A 55 -13.87 -8.99 2.39
N VAL A 56 -14.59 -8.00 1.81
CA VAL A 56 -14.63 -6.64 2.36
C VAL A 56 -15.14 -6.61 3.79
N LEU A 57 -16.13 -7.42 4.14
CA LEU A 57 -16.67 -7.45 5.52
C LEU A 57 -15.62 -8.01 6.49
N GLU A 58 -14.99 -9.11 6.13
CA GLU A 58 -13.94 -9.71 6.97
C GLU A 58 -12.73 -8.77 7.13
N PHE A 59 -12.30 -8.12 6.05
CA PHE A 59 -11.23 -7.11 6.14
C PHE A 59 -11.64 -5.89 6.97
N GLN A 60 -12.92 -5.49 6.94
CA GLN A 60 -13.39 -4.39 7.78
C GLN A 60 -13.33 -4.77 9.26
N ASP A 61 -13.77 -6.00 9.61
CA ASP A 61 -13.67 -6.53 10.99
C ASP A 61 -12.19 -6.59 11.44
N ALA A 62 -11.28 -6.96 10.52
CA ALA A 62 -9.85 -6.95 10.80
C ALA A 62 -9.29 -5.53 11.04
N ILE A 63 -9.68 -4.54 10.22
CA ILE A 63 -9.27 -3.13 10.36
C ILE A 63 -9.80 -2.53 11.67
N ASP A 64 -11.02 -2.88 12.08
CA ASP A 64 -11.60 -2.37 13.32
C ASP A 64 -10.81 -2.81 14.57
N LEU A 65 -10.10 -3.96 14.47
CA LEU A 65 -9.24 -4.51 15.53
C LEU A 65 -7.77 -4.05 15.38
N ASP A 66 -7.25 -3.91 14.15
CA ASP A 66 -5.89 -3.43 13.87
C ASP A 66 -5.90 -2.38 12.74
N PRO A 67 -6.26 -1.13 13.05
CA PRO A 67 -6.38 -0.07 12.05
C PRO A 67 -5.03 0.40 11.47
N ASN A 68 -3.91 -0.03 12.04
CA ASN A 68 -2.57 0.37 11.60
C ASN A 68 -1.87 -0.72 10.76
N ALA A 69 -2.56 -1.79 10.41
CA ALA A 69 -2.01 -2.82 9.54
C ALA A 69 -2.15 -2.43 8.06
N ALA A 70 -1.09 -1.88 7.47
CA ALA A 70 -1.07 -1.46 6.06
C ALA A 70 -1.53 -2.58 5.11
N THR A 71 -1.11 -3.82 5.36
CA THR A 71 -1.48 -4.98 4.54
C THR A 71 -2.99 -5.20 4.46
N ILE A 72 -3.75 -4.99 5.56
CA ILE A 72 -5.21 -5.14 5.54
C ILE A 72 -5.83 -4.06 4.64
N HIS A 73 -5.30 -2.83 4.68
CA HIS A 73 -5.75 -1.76 3.81
C HIS A 73 -5.47 -2.05 2.33
N ILE A 74 -4.36 -2.69 1.99
CA ILE A 74 -4.05 -3.13 0.62
C ILE A 74 -5.05 -4.19 0.15
N SER A 75 -5.29 -5.22 0.95
CA SER A 75 -6.21 -6.30 0.60
C SER A 75 -7.65 -5.82 0.43
N ILE A 76 -8.14 -4.95 1.32
CA ILE A 76 -9.49 -4.39 1.16
C ILE A 76 -9.58 -3.45 -0.06
N ALA A 77 -8.50 -2.76 -0.41
CA ALA A 77 -8.43 -1.96 -1.63
C ALA A 77 -8.53 -2.83 -2.88
N ASP A 78 -7.85 -3.99 -2.92
CA ASP A 78 -8.01 -4.94 -4.04
C ASP A 78 -9.44 -5.47 -4.13
N ALA A 79 -10.06 -5.82 -3.00
CA ALA A 79 -11.45 -6.24 -2.98
C ALA A 79 -12.38 -5.16 -3.54
N TYR A 80 -12.21 -3.89 -3.15
CA TYR A 80 -12.99 -2.78 -3.70
C TYR A 80 -12.71 -2.55 -5.18
N ARG A 81 -11.46 -2.69 -5.63
CA ARG A 81 -11.09 -2.59 -7.04
C ARG A 81 -11.80 -3.66 -7.87
N ARG A 82 -11.82 -4.92 -7.39
CA ARG A 82 -12.55 -6.03 -8.02
C ARG A 82 -14.06 -5.82 -8.08
N LEU A 83 -14.62 -5.08 -7.11
CA LEU A 83 -16.02 -4.68 -7.06
C LEU A 83 -16.33 -3.43 -7.93
N GLY A 84 -15.36 -2.85 -8.62
CA GLY A 84 -15.50 -1.62 -9.39
C GLY A 84 -15.70 -0.36 -8.52
N LYS A 85 -15.39 -0.44 -7.23
CA LYS A 85 -15.52 0.67 -6.27
C LYS A 85 -14.22 1.45 -6.16
N GLY A 86 -13.74 2.00 -7.29
CA GLY A 86 -12.41 2.60 -7.40
C GLY A 86 -12.12 3.70 -6.40
N LYS A 87 -13.10 4.53 -6.02
CA LYS A 87 -12.87 5.59 -5.01
C LYS A 87 -12.54 5.00 -3.63
N ARG A 88 -13.25 3.94 -3.22
CA ARG A 88 -12.95 3.26 -1.94
C ARG A 88 -11.60 2.56 -1.97
N ALA A 89 -11.24 1.95 -3.10
CA ALA A 89 -9.90 1.37 -3.26
C ALA A 89 -8.82 2.44 -3.11
N GLU A 90 -8.98 3.60 -3.76
CA GLU A 90 -8.07 4.74 -3.64
C GLU A 90 -7.91 5.20 -2.18
N ASP A 91 -9.01 5.36 -1.44
CA ASP A 91 -8.99 5.80 -0.05
C ASP A 91 -8.17 4.84 0.84
N HIS A 92 -8.34 3.52 0.68
CA HIS A 92 -7.58 2.52 1.44
C HIS A 92 -6.11 2.44 1.02
N LEU A 93 -5.79 2.60 -0.26
CA LEU A 93 -4.39 2.64 -0.73
C LEU A 93 -3.65 3.86 -0.19
N ILE A 94 -4.31 5.01 -0.09
CA ILE A 94 -3.72 6.20 0.53
C ILE A 94 -3.42 5.94 2.00
N ILE A 95 -4.35 5.32 2.75
CA ILE A 95 -4.12 4.96 4.16
C ILE A 95 -2.95 3.98 4.27
N ALA A 96 -2.87 2.96 3.40
CA ALA A 96 -1.75 2.01 3.40
C ALA A 96 -0.41 2.71 3.19
N LEU A 97 -0.33 3.67 2.26
CA LEU A 97 0.88 4.45 1.98
C LEU A 97 1.20 5.48 3.07
N ASP A 98 0.21 5.97 3.82
CA ASP A 98 0.44 6.80 5.01
C ASP A 98 1.06 5.96 6.15
N LEU A 99 0.67 4.69 6.27
CA LEU A 99 1.21 3.73 7.25
C LEU A 99 2.59 3.20 6.84
N ASP A 100 2.77 2.85 5.58
CA ASP A 100 4.06 2.45 4.99
C ASP A 100 4.33 3.19 3.67
N PRO A 101 5.03 4.34 3.73
CA PRO A 101 5.32 5.14 2.54
C PRO A 101 6.24 4.48 1.51
N LYS A 102 6.85 3.34 1.84
CA LYS A 102 7.75 2.61 0.94
C LYS A 102 7.12 1.34 0.37
N ASP A 103 5.89 1.05 0.70
CA ASP A 103 5.20 -0.11 0.17
C ASP A 103 5.03 0.02 -1.36
N LEU A 104 5.72 -0.85 -2.08
CA LEU A 104 5.69 -0.86 -3.55
C LEU A 104 4.36 -1.39 -4.08
N GLU A 105 3.78 -2.41 -3.43
CA GLU A 105 2.53 -3.03 -3.86
C GLU A 105 1.36 -2.03 -3.78
N ALA A 106 1.22 -1.33 -2.65
CA ALA A 106 0.20 -0.30 -2.49
C ALA A 106 0.35 0.83 -3.53
N ARG A 107 1.60 1.24 -3.81
CA ARG A 107 1.89 2.31 -4.78
C ARG A 107 1.62 1.86 -6.20
N GLU A 108 2.04 0.64 -6.58
CA GLU A 108 1.71 0.07 -7.90
C GLU A 108 0.22 -0.04 -8.12
N MET A 109 -0.50 -0.55 -7.12
CA MET A 109 -1.95 -0.70 -7.18
C MET A 109 -2.65 0.64 -7.33
N LEU A 110 -2.16 1.69 -6.66
CA LEU A 110 -2.67 3.06 -6.80
C LEU A 110 -2.41 3.62 -8.21
N GLY A 111 -1.20 3.42 -8.74
CA GLY A 111 -0.85 3.82 -10.11
C GLY A 111 -1.73 3.14 -11.15
N GLN A 112 -1.91 1.83 -11.04
CA GLN A 112 -2.79 1.05 -11.93
C GLN A 112 -4.26 1.49 -11.81
N LEU A 113 -4.72 1.81 -10.60
CA LEU A 113 -6.06 2.32 -10.37
C LEU A 113 -6.29 3.67 -11.08
N TYR A 114 -5.31 4.56 -11.03
CA TYR A 114 -5.37 5.84 -11.72
C TYR A 114 -5.35 5.68 -13.24
N LEU A 115 -4.55 4.75 -13.77
CA LEU A 115 -4.58 4.40 -15.22
C LEU A 115 -5.97 3.89 -15.63
N ALA A 116 -6.57 2.99 -14.86
CA ALA A 116 -7.90 2.45 -15.14
C ALA A 116 -9.01 3.52 -15.09
N GLN A 117 -8.81 4.59 -14.33
CA GLN A 117 -9.71 5.74 -14.23
C GLN A 117 -9.41 6.86 -15.24
N ASN A 118 -8.42 6.68 -16.12
CA ASN A 118 -7.90 7.70 -17.05
C ASN A 118 -7.37 8.97 -16.33
N LYS A 119 -6.97 8.85 -15.07
CA LYS A 119 -6.32 9.90 -14.30
C LYS A 119 -4.81 9.89 -14.61
N PHE A 120 -4.47 10.31 -15.84
CA PHE A 120 -3.10 10.13 -16.36
C PHE A 120 -2.06 10.98 -15.65
N ILE A 121 -2.43 12.15 -15.13
CA ILE A 121 -1.52 13.03 -14.39
C ILE A 121 -1.17 12.41 -13.03
N GLU A 122 -2.18 11.92 -12.32
CA GLU A 122 -2.01 11.26 -11.02
C GLU A 122 -1.22 9.95 -11.19
N ALA A 123 -1.51 9.16 -12.23
CA ALA A 123 -0.76 7.96 -12.54
C ALA A 123 0.73 8.28 -12.80
N GLU A 124 1.02 9.32 -13.59
CA GLU A 124 2.39 9.75 -13.88
C GLU A 124 3.17 10.09 -12.59
N LEU A 125 2.55 10.80 -11.66
CA LEU A 125 3.18 11.13 -10.38
C LEU A 125 3.54 9.85 -9.61
N VAL A 126 2.61 8.91 -9.50
CA VAL A 126 2.82 7.64 -8.79
C VAL A 126 3.92 6.80 -9.45
N PHE A 127 3.92 6.67 -10.78
CA PHE A 127 4.95 5.90 -11.48
C PHE A 127 6.34 6.56 -11.43
N LYS A 128 6.43 7.90 -11.32
CA LYS A 128 7.71 8.58 -11.05
C LYS A 128 8.24 8.24 -9.65
N GLU A 129 7.38 8.15 -8.65
CA GLU A 129 7.78 7.73 -7.31
C GLU A 129 8.22 6.25 -7.31
N LEU A 130 7.50 5.36 -8.00
CA LEU A 130 7.87 3.95 -8.18
C LEU A 130 9.24 3.82 -8.83
N LYS A 131 9.52 4.58 -9.89
CA LYS A 131 10.83 4.62 -10.55
C LYS A 131 11.95 5.07 -9.59
N ILE A 132 11.68 5.96 -8.63
CA ILE A 132 12.67 6.37 -7.62
C ILE A 132 12.95 5.24 -6.64
N LEU A 133 11.91 4.46 -6.26
CA LEU A 133 12.03 3.37 -5.30
C LEU A 133 12.68 2.11 -5.91
N ASP A 134 12.38 1.83 -7.18
CA ASP A 134 12.93 0.70 -7.94
C ASP A 134 13.32 1.18 -9.35
N PRO A 135 14.52 1.76 -9.51
CA PRO A 135 14.96 2.39 -10.76
C PRO A 135 15.15 1.43 -11.93
N ASP A 136 15.40 0.16 -11.64
CA ASP A 136 15.69 -0.86 -12.66
C ASP A 136 14.43 -1.56 -13.20
N ASN A 137 13.27 -1.19 -12.70
CA ASN A 137 12.00 -1.76 -13.12
C ASN A 137 11.56 -1.19 -14.48
N LEU A 138 11.65 -2.01 -15.50
CA LEU A 138 11.31 -1.64 -16.88
C LEU A 138 9.82 -1.32 -17.06
N GLU A 139 8.94 -1.95 -16.28
CA GLU A 139 7.51 -1.73 -16.40
C GLU A 139 7.14 -0.29 -16.03
N TYR A 140 7.79 0.27 -15.00
CA TYR A 140 7.56 1.67 -14.62
C TYR A 140 8.03 2.64 -15.69
N LEU A 141 9.21 2.37 -16.30
CA LEU A 141 9.74 3.19 -17.39
C LEU A 141 8.83 3.16 -18.61
N PHE A 142 8.38 1.98 -19.02
CA PHE A 142 7.51 1.85 -20.18
C PHE A 142 6.13 2.46 -19.91
N THR A 143 5.60 2.34 -18.70
CA THR A 143 4.36 3.02 -18.31
C THR A 143 4.51 4.54 -18.38
N LEU A 144 5.63 5.08 -17.89
CA LEU A 144 5.93 6.52 -18.00
C LEU A 144 6.10 6.96 -19.45
N ALA A 145 6.74 6.16 -20.29
CA ALA A 145 6.85 6.43 -21.72
C ALA A 145 5.47 6.47 -22.41
N ASP A 146 4.62 5.51 -22.11
CA ASP A 146 3.26 5.45 -22.65
C ASP A 146 2.41 6.64 -22.18
N LEU A 147 2.53 7.04 -20.92
CA LEU A 147 1.87 8.23 -20.37
C LEU A 147 2.36 9.51 -21.07
N ALA A 148 3.68 9.66 -21.27
CA ALA A 148 4.24 10.78 -22.00
C ALA A 148 3.74 10.81 -23.47
N ARG A 149 3.64 9.65 -24.12
CA ARG A 149 3.09 9.50 -25.48
C ARG A 149 1.61 9.91 -25.55
N LEU A 150 0.80 9.51 -24.57
CA LEU A 150 -0.61 9.93 -24.49
C LEU A 150 -0.75 11.43 -24.31
N GLN A 151 0.18 12.06 -23.60
CA GLN A 151 0.23 13.52 -23.43
C GLN A 151 0.90 14.25 -24.61
N LYS A 152 1.29 13.51 -25.66
CA LYS A 152 2.02 14.01 -26.86
C LYS A 152 3.38 14.63 -26.53
N ASN A 153 3.97 14.24 -25.41
CA ASN A 153 5.35 14.62 -25.03
C ASN A 153 6.30 13.57 -25.61
N TRP A 154 6.56 13.70 -26.92
CA TRP A 154 7.29 12.70 -27.68
C TRP A 154 8.76 12.55 -27.24
N ASP A 155 9.42 13.69 -26.94
CA ASP A 155 10.82 13.67 -26.49
C ASP A 155 10.97 12.91 -25.17
N LEU A 156 10.09 13.17 -24.20
CA LEU A 156 10.11 12.48 -22.91
C LEU A 156 9.78 10.99 -23.05
N ALA A 157 8.87 10.63 -23.95
CA ALA A 157 8.55 9.22 -24.22
C ALA A 157 9.78 8.49 -24.80
N ILE A 158 10.49 9.09 -25.74
CA ILE A 158 11.73 8.56 -26.30
C ILE A 158 12.79 8.39 -25.22
N ASP A 159 12.98 9.38 -24.35
CA ASP A 159 13.95 9.32 -23.25
C ASP A 159 13.70 8.12 -22.33
N TYR A 160 12.45 7.89 -21.92
CA TYR A 160 12.10 6.74 -21.08
C TYR A 160 12.32 5.40 -21.80
N TYR A 161 12.00 5.29 -23.10
CA TYR A 161 12.25 4.07 -23.84
C TYR A 161 13.75 3.79 -24.01
N ILE A 162 14.56 4.82 -24.23
CA ILE A 162 16.03 4.69 -24.32
C ILE A 162 16.61 4.29 -22.96
N GLU A 163 16.13 4.89 -21.87
CA GLU A 163 16.56 4.55 -20.51
C GLU A 163 16.27 3.06 -20.23
N GLY A 164 15.07 2.57 -20.56
CA GLY A 164 14.73 1.16 -20.41
C GLY A 164 15.65 0.23 -21.22
N TYR A 165 16.02 0.61 -22.44
CA TYR A 165 17.00 -0.14 -23.25
C TYR A 165 18.41 -0.15 -22.62
N GLN A 166 18.82 0.93 -21.99
CA GLN A 166 20.13 1.01 -21.31
C GLN A 166 20.20 0.08 -20.09
N ILE A 167 19.08 -0.10 -19.36
CA ILE A 167 18.98 -1.04 -18.24
C ILE A 167 19.01 -2.48 -18.75
N ASN A 168 18.26 -2.78 -19.80
CA ASN A 168 18.22 -4.12 -20.40
C ASN A 168 18.27 -4.02 -21.93
N SER A 169 19.47 -4.20 -22.48
CA SER A 169 19.71 -4.15 -23.94
C SER A 169 19.02 -5.27 -24.73
N MET A 170 18.49 -6.31 -24.08
CA MET A 170 17.67 -7.33 -24.72
C MET A 170 16.20 -6.88 -24.89
N SER A 171 15.80 -5.79 -24.24
CA SER A 171 14.46 -5.19 -24.38
C SER A 171 14.40 -4.28 -25.63
N ILE A 172 14.43 -4.90 -26.80
CA ILE A 172 14.41 -4.20 -28.12
C ILE A 172 13.10 -3.41 -28.30
N ASN A 173 11.99 -3.86 -27.68
CA ASN A 173 10.69 -3.24 -27.82
C ASN A 173 10.68 -1.72 -27.50
N GLY A 174 11.42 -1.29 -26.45
CA GLY A 174 11.54 0.14 -26.11
C GLY A 174 12.21 0.94 -27.23
N LEU A 175 13.27 0.39 -27.85
CA LEU A 175 13.98 1.03 -28.94
C LEU A 175 13.11 1.14 -30.21
N GLU A 176 12.33 0.10 -30.50
CA GLU A 176 11.39 0.11 -31.63
C GLU A 176 10.31 1.18 -31.45
N GLN A 177 9.78 1.32 -30.24
CA GLN A 177 8.80 2.37 -29.92
C GLN A 177 9.42 3.77 -30.05
N ALA A 178 10.61 3.97 -29.52
CA ALA A 178 11.34 5.24 -29.66
C ALA A 178 11.59 5.60 -31.12
N LEU A 179 12.04 4.62 -31.94
CA LEU A 179 12.27 4.81 -33.37
C LEU A 179 10.97 5.13 -34.12
N GLN A 180 9.87 4.45 -33.80
CA GLN A 180 8.57 4.70 -34.42
C GLN A 180 8.10 6.13 -34.15
N ILE A 181 8.29 6.64 -32.94
CA ILE A 181 7.94 8.02 -32.58
C ILE A 181 8.83 9.02 -33.34
N ALA A 182 10.14 8.76 -33.46
CA ALA A 182 11.08 9.66 -34.11
C ALA A 182 10.85 9.77 -35.64
N LEU A 183 10.12 8.84 -36.25
CA LEU A 183 9.81 8.81 -37.67
C LEU A 183 8.44 9.41 -38.03
N THR A 184 7.63 9.82 -37.04
CA THR A 184 6.31 10.44 -37.25
C THR A 184 6.33 11.93 -37.08
#